data_4a5f0c720fa610c4466c62ac3a2b4f2b
#
_entry.id   4a5f0c720fa610c4466c62ac3a2b4f2b
#
_cell.length_a   1.000
_cell.length_b   1.000
_cell.length_c   1.000
_cell.angle_alpha   90.00
_cell.angle_beta   90.00
_cell.angle_gamma   90.00
#
_symmetry.space_group_name_H-M   'P 1'
#
loop_
_entity.id
_entity.type
_entity.pdbx_description
1 polymer ?
#
loop_
_entity_poly.entity_id
_entity_poly.type
_entity_poly.pdbx_seq_one_letter_code
_entity_poly.pdbx_strand_id
1 'polypeptide(L)'
;MVGKYPVITLCGSTRFKNEFIEAQKRLTLEGNIVISVGLFGHSGDAEVWDGMDEGTLSRTKEMLDDMHKRKIDMADSIYVINVDGYIGESTKSEIAYAKAHGKEIRYLVEPEMEGQHYLFAIRDYLIKQRVAYNADAIASIKKRQEGHRFSMNEHIKAMVYSLLTNQTVWNRIVPYLPAIDKVFRNYDPQYVKGHDPEKFAEDIFSMKCGNMSTRKQMRALKGNIEVLERIEAEHGSVDAYVTGTDAQEVVKTFSKAGSKYKLEMMGEALVWEYLRNIGIDGVKPDTHIRRFLSGSRMGKSKAPALASMKEVYQQVDVLSEETGLLKAEVDNLIWSFCAEGFGEICTASPCCEQCPIRGRCK
;
A
#
# COMPACT_ATOMS: atom_id res chain seq x y z
N MET A 1 4.66 -48.23 9.23
CA MET A 1 5.62 -47.15 9.51
C MET A 1 4.87 -45.96 10.07
N VAL A 2 5.30 -45.41 11.22
CA VAL A 2 4.71 -44.18 11.76
C VAL A 2 5.28 -42.99 10.97
N GLY A 3 4.39 -42.08 10.53
CA GLY A 3 4.82 -40.88 9.79
C GLY A 3 5.62 -39.90 10.66
N LYS A 4 6.40 -39.02 10.02
CA LYS A 4 7.03 -37.88 10.69
C LYS A 4 6.05 -36.70 10.70
N TYR A 5 5.72 -36.20 11.88
CA TYR A 5 4.83 -35.06 12.08
C TYR A 5 5.59 -33.93 12.78
N PRO A 6 5.51 -32.69 12.32
CA PRO A 6 6.09 -31.54 13.03
C PRO A 6 5.51 -31.39 14.43
N VAL A 7 6.35 -30.97 15.37
CA VAL A 7 5.95 -30.70 16.77
C VAL A 7 5.81 -29.19 16.95
N ILE A 8 4.67 -28.74 17.46
CA ILE A 8 4.38 -27.31 17.70
C ILE A 8 4.02 -27.13 19.18
N THR A 9 4.70 -26.21 19.86
CA THR A 9 4.32 -25.78 21.21
C THR A 9 3.48 -24.52 21.15
N LEU A 10 2.31 -24.52 21.79
CA LEU A 10 1.45 -23.35 21.94
C LEU A 10 1.96 -22.48 23.07
N CYS A 11 2.22 -21.20 22.80
CA CYS A 11 2.65 -20.18 23.74
C CYS A 11 1.60 -19.07 23.83
N GLY A 12 1.40 -18.45 24.97
CA GLY A 12 0.43 -17.36 25.10
C GLY A 12 -0.11 -17.19 26.51
N SER A 13 -0.92 -16.16 26.72
CA SER A 13 -1.57 -15.92 28.01
C SER A 13 -2.63 -16.98 28.30
N THR A 14 -2.58 -17.59 29.50
CA THR A 14 -3.56 -18.58 29.95
C THR A 14 -4.99 -18.05 30.11
N ARG A 15 -5.21 -16.75 29.90
CA ARG A 15 -6.55 -16.13 29.79
C ARG A 15 -7.30 -16.52 28.52
N PHE A 16 -6.60 -16.97 27.48
CA PHE A 16 -7.14 -17.29 26.14
C PHE A 16 -7.38 -18.79 25.96
N LYS A 17 -8.00 -19.43 26.98
CA LYS A 17 -8.22 -20.89 27.02
C LYS A 17 -8.94 -21.42 25.76
N ASN A 18 -9.97 -20.71 25.29
CA ASN A 18 -10.75 -21.14 24.14
C ASN A 18 -9.91 -21.11 22.84
N GLU A 19 -9.14 -20.07 22.65
CA GLU A 19 -8.26 -19.90 21.50
C GLU A 19 -7.12 -20.93 21.48
N PHE A 20 -6.60 -21.30 22.66
CA PHE A 20 -5.66 -22.43 22.78
C PHE A 20 -6.29 -23.74 22.31
N ILE A 21 -7.52 -24.04 22.75
CA ILE A 21 -8.24 -25.26 22.38
C ILE A 21 -8.54 -25.27 20.87
N GLU A 22 -8.97 -24.17 20.30
CA GLU A 22 -9.25 -24.04 18.87
C GLU A 22 -7.97 -24.18 18.03
N ALA A 23 -6.89 -23.50 18.42
CA ALA A 23 -5.59 -23.61 17.74
C ALA A 23 -5.07 -25.06 17.81
N GLN A 24 -5.17 -25.72 18.97
CA GLN A 24 -4.78 -27.12 19.13
C GLN A 24 -5.55 -28.04 18.17
N LYS A 25 -6.87 -27.91 18.09
CA LYS A 25 -7.71 -28.70 17.16
C LYS A 25 -7.29 -28.49 15.72
N ARG A 26 -7.18 -27.22 15.31
CA ARG A 26 -6.84 -26.86 13.93
C ARG A 26 -5.46 -27.39 13.54
N LEU A 27 -4.43 -27.11 14.32
CA LEU A 27 -3.06 -27.54 14.06
C LEU A 27 -2.91 -29.06 14.05
N THR A 28 -3.67 -29.77 14.90
CA THR A 28 -3.70 -31.25 14.89
C THR A 28 -4.30 -31.78 13.59
N LEU A 29 -5.39 -31.18 13.09
CA LEU A 29 -5.99 -31.54 11.81
C LEU A 29 -5.10 -31.21 10.62
N GLU A 30 -4.20 -30.23 10.75
CA GLU A 30 -3.15 -29.89 9.79
C GLU A 30 -1.98 -30.89 9.83
N GLY A 31 -2.00 -31.90 10.68
CA GLY A 31 -0.98 -32.96 10.77
C GLY A 31 0.18 -32.64 11.70
N ASN A 32 0.00 -31.77 12.70
CA ASN A 32 1.03 -31.44 13.67
C ASN A 32 0.81 -32.18 15.00
N ILE A 33 1.88 -32.50 15.72
CA ILE A 33 1.85 -32.85 17.13
C ILE A 33 1.84 -31.55 17.92
N VAL A 34 0.78 -31.32 18.72
CA VAL A 34 0.61 -30.05 19.42
C VAL A 34 0.84 -30.25 20.92
N ILE A 35 1.79 -29.49 21.48
CA ILE A 35 2.05 -29.40 22.90
C ILE A 35 1.43 -28.10 23.43
N SER A 36 0.49 -28.21 24.38
CA SER A 36 -0.20 -27.06 24.98
C SER A 36 0.29 -26.78 26.39
N VAL A 37 -0.21 -25.67 26.97
CA VAL A 37 -0.05 -25.39 28.42
C VAL A 37 -0.76 -26.48 29.27
N GLY A 38 -0.25 -26.72 30.46
CA GLY A 38 -0.87 -27.71 31.33
C GLY A 38 -2.01 -27.16 32.19
N LEU A 39 -1.98 -25.84 32.45
CA LEU A 39 -2.91 -25.15 33.37
C LEU A 39 -3.32 -23.79 32.78
N PHE A 40 -4.59 -23.45 32.94
CA PHE A 40 -5.16 -22.15 32.54
C PHE A 40 -5.51 -21.32 33.79
N GLY A 41 -4.51 -21.00 34.59
CA GLY A 41 -4.67 -20.34 35.89
C GLY A 41 -5.42 -19.01 35.90
N HIS A 42 -5.61 -18.35 34.72
CA HIS A 42 -6.40 -17.12 34.58
C HIS A 42 -7.81 -17.37 34.02
N SER A 43 -8.14 -18.60 33.60
CA SER A 43 -9.41 -18.87 32.92
C SER A 43 -9.90 -20.31 33.05
N GLY A 44 -9.86 -20.87 34.28
CA GLY A 44 -10.49 -22.15 34.53
C GLY A 44 -9.86 -23.04 35.58
N ASP A 45 -8.61 -22.81 35.97
CA ASP A 45 -7.90 -23.64 36.95
C ASP A 45 -7.44 -22.76 38.12
N ALA A 46 -8.30 -21.81 38.54
CA ALA A 46 -7.97 -20.85 39.63
C ALA A 46 -7.80 -21.56 40.98
N GLU A 47 -8.52 -22.68 41.20
CA GLU A 47 -8.46 -23.49 42.41
C GLU A 47 -7.06 -24.11 42.67
N VAL A 48 -6.24 -24.24 41.65
CA VAL A 48 -4.86 -24.74 41.80
C VAL A 48 -4.00 -23.80 42.65
N TRP A 49 -4.37 -22.54 42.73
CA TRP A 49 -3.63 -21.49 43.45
C TRP A 49 -4.17 -21.27 44.85
N ASP A 50 -5.35 -21.84 45.18
CA ASP A 50 -6.01 -21.64 46.45
C ASP A 50 -5.20 -22.31 47.60
N GLY A 51 -4.92 -21.51 48.62
CA GLY A 51 -4.20 -21.97 49.80
C GLY A 51 -2.67 -22.03 49.68
N MET A 52 -2.09 -21.62 48.57
CA MET A 52 -0.63 -21.50 48.43
C MET A 52 -0.11 -20.25 49.13
N ASP A 53 0.93 -20.40 49.93
CA ASP A 53 1.70 -19.27 50.44
C ASP A 53 2.52 -18.62 49.32
N GLU A 54 2.95 -17.38 49.54
CA GLU A 54 3.64 -16.57 48.53
C GLU A 54 4.93 -17.24 48.01
N GLY A 55 5.68 -17.91 48.89
CA GLY A 55 6.91 -18.62 48.53
C GLY A 55 6.66 -19.86 47.67
N THR A 56 5.58 -20.60 47.98
CA THR A 56 5.16 -21.77 47.18
C THR A 56 4.61 -21.31 45.80
N LEU A 57 3.83 -20.21 45.78
CA LEU A 57 3.31 -19.63 44.55
C LEU A 57 4.44 -19.21 43.60
N SER A 58 5.48 -18.52 44.10
CA SER A 58 6.64 -18.08 43.28
C SER A 58 7.38 -19.28 42.70
N ARG A 59 7.72 -20.28 43.52
CA ARG A 59 8.42 -21.51 43.08
C ARG A 59 7.61 -22.30 42.05
N THR A 60 6.29 -22.37 42.23
CA THR A 60 5.41 -23.04 41.27
C THR A 60 5.39 -22.33 39.93
N LYS A 61 5.33 -20.99 39.89
CA LYS A 61 5.42 -20.20 38.65
C LYS A 61 6.76 -20.41 37.95
N GLU A 62 7.87 -20.33 38.66
CA GLU A 62 9.21 -20.58 38.11
C GLU A 62 9.32 -21.95 37.47
N MET A 63 8.82 -22.98 38.18
CA MET A 63 8.79 -24.36 37.66
C MET A 63 7.94 -24.49 36.41
N LEU A 64 6.76 -23.86 36.36
CA LEU A 64 5.90 -23.89 35.17
C LEU A 64 6.53 -23.18 33.95
N ASP A 65 7.20 -22.05 34.19
CA ASP A 65 7.93 -21.32 33.15
C ASP A 65 9.11 -22.16 32.59
N ASP A 66 9.88 -22.83 33.47
CA ASP A 66 10.96 -23.73 33.06
C ASP A 66 10.44 -24.95 32.29
N MET A 67 9.39 -25.59 32.77
CA MET A 67 8.72 -26.69 32.07
C MET A 67 8.21 -26.25 30.69
N HIS A 68 7.71 -25.04 30.57
CA HIS A 68 7.21 -24.55 29.28
C HIS A 68 8.35 -24.31 28.29
N LYS A 69 9.49 -23.77 28.74
CA LYS A 69 10.71 -23.68 27.90
C LYS A 69 11.18 -25.06 27.46
N ARG A 70 11.08 -26.08 28.34
CA ARG A 70 11.39 -27.46 27.95
C ARG A 70 10.46 -28.00 26.87
N LYS A 71 9.18 -27.63 26.88
CA LYS A 71 8.24 -27.94 25.78
C LYS A 71 8.67 -27.27 24.45
N ILE A 72 9.18 -26.03 24.51
CA ILE A 72 9.73 -25.31 23.36
C ILE A 72 10.96 -26.05 22.79
N ASP A 73 11.85 -26.56 23.66
CA ASP A 73 13.01 -27.37 23.21
C ASP A 73 12.58 -28.60 22.40
N MET A 74 11.50 -29.25 22.83
CA MET A 74 10.97 -30.46 22.19
C MET A 74 10.25 -30.19 20.85
N ALA A 75 9.93 -28.93 20.54
CA ALA A 75 9.18 -28.55 19.38
C ALA A 75 10.09 -28.13 18.20
N ASP A 76 9.60 -28.28 16.98
CA ASP A 76 10.20 -27.72 15.76
C ASP A 76 9.88 -26.22 15.64
N SER A 77 8.69 -25.82 16.13
CA SER A 77 8.22 -24.43 16.11
C SER A 77 7.32 -24.11 17.30
N ILE A 78 7.12 -22.81 17.58
CA ILE A 78 6.09 -22.35 18.50
C ILE A 78 4.96 -21.68 17.76
N TYR A 79 3.74 -21.77 18.33
CA TYR A 79 2.57 -21.05 17.85
C TYR A 79 2.04 -20.14 18.98
N VAL A 80 2.13 -18.83 18.77
CA VAL A 80 1.80 -17.82 19.77
C VAL A 80 0.33 -17.45 19.67
N ILE A 81 -0.41 -17.66 20.78
CA ILE A 81 -1.82 -17.27 20.93
C ILE A 81 -1.85 -15.81 21.42
N ASN A 82 -1.87 -14.88 20.49
CA ASN A 82 -1.84 -13.43 20.74
C ASN A 82 -3.15 -12.78 20.28
N VAL A 83 -4.25 -13.09 20.97
CA VAL A 83 -5.57 -12.51 20.67
C VAL A 83 -5.49 -10.98 20.73
N ASP A 84 -6.04 -10.31 19.70
CA ASP A 84 -5.98 -8.85 19.53
C ASP A 84 -4.55 -8.26 19.63
N GLY A 85 -3.52 -9.06 19.28
CA GLY A 85 -2.12 -8.67 19.35
C GLY A 85 -1.52 -8.70 20.75
N TYR A 86 -2.26 -9.11 21.78
CA TYR A 86 -1.77 -9.12 23.18
C TYR A 86 -0.69 -10.18 23.38
N ILE A 87 0.48 -9.77 23.88
CA ILE A 87 1.60 -10.62 24.29
C ILE A 87 2.02 -10.23 25.71
N GLY A 88 1.78 -11.11 26.70
CA GLY A 88 2.19 -10.91 28.09
C GLY A 88 3.69 -11.14 28.30
N GLU A 89 4.22 -10.77 29.50
CA GLU A 89 5.65 -10.86 29.80
C GLU A 89 6.19 -12.30 29.73
N SER A 90 5.48 -13.31 30.25
CA SER A 90 5.87 -14.72 30.11
C SER A 90 5.97 -15.12 28.65
N THR A 91 4.98 -14.74 27.83
CA THR A 91 4.96 -15.03 26.39
C THR A 91 6.11 -14.33 25.64
N LYS A 92 6.47 -13.10 26.03
CA LYS A 92 7.67 -12.42 25.48
C LYS A 92 8.95 -13.20 25.78
N SER A 93 9.07 -13.72 27.02
CA SER A 93 10.20 -14.56 27.44
C SER A 93 10.26 -15.86 26.62
N GLU A 94 9.11 -16.51 26.37
CA GLU A 94 8.98 -17.72 25.54
C GLU A 94 9.39 -17.46 24.08
N ILE A 95 8.93 -16.36 23.50
CA ILE A 95 9.30 -15.92 22.14
C ILE A 95 10.80 -15.66 22.04
N ALA A 96 11.38 -14.94 23.00
CA ALA A 96 12.81 -14.67 23.06
C ALA A 96 13.63 -15.96 23.18
N TYR A 97 13.17 -16.89 24.01
CA TYR A 97 13.79 -18.21 24.19
C TYR A 97 13.75 -19.01 22.88
N ALA A 98 12.59 -19.14 22.24
CA ALA A 98 12.42 -19.84 20.98
C ALA A 98 13.32 -19.26 19.88
N LYS A 99 13.39 -17.92 19.78
CA LYS A 99 14.26 -17.20 18.82
C LYS A 99 15.75 -17.51 19.06
N ALA A 100 16.19 -17.51 20.31
CA ALA A 100 17.56 -17.81 20.69
C ALA A 100 17.96 -19.27 20.35
N HIS A 101 16.98 -20.19 20.32
CA HIS A 101 17.18 -21.60 19.99
C HIS A 101 16.84 -21.95 18.53
N GLY A 102 16.70 -20.95 17.66
CA GLY A 102 16.47 -21.12 16.22
C GLY A 102 15.15 -21.79 15.86
N LYS A 103 14.13 -21.72 16.76
CA LYS A 103 12.82 -22.27 16.48
C LYS A 103 12.01 -21.31 15.59
N GLU A 104 11.24 -21.87 14.66
CA GLU A 104 10.26 -21.12 13.91
C GLU A 104 9.18 -20.56 14.83
N ILE A 105 8.77 -19.29 14.63
CA ILE A 105 7.75 -18.64 15.44
C ILE A 105 6.57 -18.29 14.53
N ARG A 106 5.42 -18.85 14.83
CA ARG A 106 4.14 -18.62 14.16
C ARG A 106 3.18 -17.96 15.13
N TYR A 107 2.25 -17.15 14.62
CA TYR A 107 1.31 -16.40 15.47
C TYR A 107 -0.14 -16.64 15.06
N LEU A 108 -1.06 -16.53 16.04
CA LEU A 108 -2.50 -16.50 15.78
C LEU A 108 -2.89 -15.24 14.99
N VAL A 109 -2.38 -14.09 15.46
CA VAL A 109 -2.44 -12.81 14.77
C VAL A 109 -0.99 -12.42 14.49
N GLU A 110 -0.60 -12.32 13.21
CA GLU A 110 0.76 -11.90 12.89
C GLU A 110 1.10 -10.61 13.65
N PRO A 111 2.14 -10.63 14.52
CA PRO A 111 2.49 -9.43 15.25
C PRO A 111 2.90 -8.36 14.26
N GLU A 112 2.38 -7.16 14.45
CA GLU A 112 3.03 -6.00 13.84
C GLU A 112 4.50 -6.04 14.28
N MET A 113 5.43 -6.14 13.32
CA MET A 113 6.85 -6.12 13.66
C MET A 113 7.12 -4.81 14.41
N GLU A 114 7.45 -4.91 15.69
CA GLU A 114 7.82 -3.74 16.51
C GLU A 114 8.93 -2.99 15.79
N GLY A 115 8.63 -1.79 15.35
CA GLY A 115 9.54 -0.97 14.52
C GLY A 115 9.30 -0.99 13.01
N GLN A 116 8.46 -1.89 12.46
CA GLN A 116 8.15 -1.83 11.03
C GLN A 116 7.15 -0.70 10.76
N HIS A 117 7.50 0.16 9.80
CA HIS A 117 6.61 1.25 9.36
C HIS A 117 5.33 0.67 8.74
N TYR A 118 4.17 1.26 9.05
CA TYR A 118 2.85 0.74 8.61
C TYR A 118 2.70 0.58 7.09
N LEU A 119 3.45 1.31 6.28
CA LEU A 119 3.44 1.14 4.82
C LEU A 119 3.97 -0.23 4.40
N PHE A 120 4.90 -0.81 5.13
CA PHE A 120 5.37 -2.16 4.85
C PHE A 120 4.32 -3.21 5.24
N ALA A 121 3.57 -3.00 6.33
CA ALA A 121 2.43 -3.86 6.66
C ALA A 121 1.32 -3.80 5.58
N ILE A 122 1.05 -2.62 5.02
CA ILE A 122 0.17 -2.46 3.86
C ILE A 122 0.71 -3.23 2.66
N ARG A 123 2.00 -3.09 2.34
CA ARG A 123 2.64 -3.79 1.22
C ARG A 123 2.51 -5.30 1.36
N ASP A 124 2.84 -5.83 2.53
CA ASP A 124 2.80 -7.26 2.79
C ASP A 124 1.37 -7.81 2.71
N TYR A 125 0.38 -7.04 3.18
CA TYR A 125 -1.04 -7.34 2.99
C TYR A 125 -1.42 -7.41 1.52
N LEU A 126 -1.07 -6.40 0.71
CA LEU A 126 -1.38 -6.36 -0.72
C LEU A 126 -0.75 -7.54 -1.48
N ILE A 127 0.50 -7.89 -1.15
CA ILE A 127 1.19 -9.07 -1.70
C ILE A 127 0.44 -10.35 -1.34
N LYS A 128 0.06 -10.53 -0.07
CA LYS A 128 -0.70 -11.70 0.41
C LYS A 128 -2.04 -11.84 -0.29
N GLN A 129 -2.72 -10.72 -0.55
CA GLN A 129 -3.99 -10.68 -1.28
C GLN A 129 -3.82 -10.79 -2.82
N ARG A 130 -2.59 -10.88 -3.31
CA ARG A 130 -2.26 -10.90 -4.75
C ARG A 130 -2.82 -9.68 -5.50
N VAL A 131 -2.90 -8.54 -4.82
CA VAL A 131 -3.31 -7.27 -5.42
C VAL A 131 -2.16 -6.76 -6.28
N ALA A 132 -2.39 -6.66 -7.58
CA ALA A 132 -1.46 -5.98 -8.48
C ALA A 132 -1.57 -4.48 -8.23
N TYR A 133 -0.49 -3.83 -7.80
CA TYR A 133 -0.41 -2.38 -7.73
C TYR A 133 0.39 -1.84 -8.92
N ASN A 134 0.03 -0.62 -9.35
CA ASN A 134 0.56 -0.02 -10.57
C ASN A 134 2.09 0.17 -10.50
N ALA A 135 2.82 -0.64 -11.26
CA ALA A 135 4.27 -0.58 -11.36
C ALA A 135 4.77 0.40 -12.44
N ASP A 136 3.87 0.92 -13.32
CA ASP A 136 4.29 1.67 -14.52
C ASP A 136 4.95 3.00 -14.17
N ALA A 137 4.43 3.74 -13.19
CA ALA A 137 5.05 4.99 -12.74
C ALA A 137 6.45 4.75 -12.16
N ILE A 138 6.64 3.67 -11.41
CA ILE A 138 7.93 3.27 -10.84
C ILE A 138 8.90 2.86 -11.97
N ALA A 139 8.41 2.15 -12.99
CA ALA A 139 9.20 1.79 -14.16
C ALA A 139 9.70 3.02 -14.92
N SER A 140 8.86 4.05 -15.07
CA SER A 140 9.26 5.32 -15.70
C SER A 140 10.32 6.07 -14.87
N ILE A 141 10.20 6.07 -13.54
CA ILE A 141 11.21 6.67 -12.65
C ILE A 141 12.55 5.93 -12.79
N LYS A 142 12.54 4.60 -12.80
CA LYS A 142 13.76 3.78 -13.01
C LYS A 142 14.41 4.06 -14.36
N LYS A 143 13.62 4.10 -15.44
CA LYS A 143 14.14 4.49 -16.78
C LYS A 143 14.85 5.83 -16.75
N ARG A 144 14.26 6.84 -16.09
CA ARG A 144 14.88 8.16 -15.94
C ARG A 144 16.18 8.10 -15.14
N GLN A 145 16.22 7.34 -14.05
CA GLN A 145 17.43 7.12 -13.25
C GLN A 145 18.55 6.43 -14.06
N GLU A 146 18.19 5.59 -15.01
CA GLU A 146 19.09 4.94 -15.98
C GLU A 146 19.51 5.88 -17.13
N GLY A 147 19.08 7.13 -17.10
CA GLY A 147 19.50 8.16 -18.07
C GLY A 147 18.54 8.35 -19.24
N HIS A 148 17.37 7.70 -19.27
CA HIS A 148 16.37 7.91 -20.31
C HIS A 148 15.81 9.33 -20.25
N ARG A 149 15.77 9.98 -21.41
CA ARG A 149 15.13 11.28 -21.63
C ARG A 149 13.85 11.07 -22.42
N PHE A 150 12.75 11.58 -21.88
CA PHE A 150 11.44 11.40 -22.51
C PHE A 150 11.26 12.34 -23.70
N SER A 151 10.91 11.76 -24.84
CA SER A 151 10.64 12.48 -26.08
C SER A 151 9.29 13.21 -26.05
N MET A 152 9.04 14.12 -26.99
CA MET A 152 7.75 14.79 -27.17
C MET A 152 6.59 13.78 -27.28
N ASN A 153 6.78 12.69 -28.03
CA ASN A 153 5.77 11.65 -28.20
C ASN A 153 5.44 10.96 -26.88
N GLU A 154 6.45 10.69 -26.04
CA GLU A 154 6.25 10.10 -24.70
C GLU A 154 5.57 11.09 -23.76
N HIS A 155 5.85 12.39 -23.85
CA HIS A 155 5.12 13.43 -23.13
C HIS A 155 3.65 13.48 -23.54
N ILE A 156 3.34 13.42 -24.84
CA ILE A 156 1.96 13.39 -25.32
C ILE A 156 1.26 12.10 -24.85
N LYS A 157 1.93 10.96 -24.93
CA LYS A 157 1.42 9.68 -24.41
C LYS A 157 1.08 9.78 -22.91
N ALA A 158 1.99 10.28 -22.11
CA ALA A 158 1.81 10.47 -20.68
C ALA A 158 0.63 11.40 -20.37
N MET A 159 0.45 12.48 -21.14
CA MET A 159 -0.68 13.39 -21.04
C MET A 159 -2.01 12.71 -21.37
N VAL A 160 -2.07 11.97 -22.49
CA VAL A 160 -3.28 11.23 -22.89
C VAL A 160 -3.66 10.19 -21.82
N TYR A 161 -2.71 9.41 -21.34
CA TYR A 161 -2.95 8.42 -20.29
C TYR A 161 -3.50 9.08 -19.01
N SER A 162 -2.93 10.22 -18.62
CA SER A 162 -3.40 10.97 -17.46
C SER A 162 -4.83 11.48 -17.64
N LEU A 163 -5.18 11.98 -18.82
CA LEU A 163 -6.55 12.42 -19.13
C LEU A 163 -7.54 11.26 -19.04
N LEU A 164 -7.17 10.06 -19.50
CA LEU A 164 -8.03 8.87 -19.45
C LEU A 164 -8.27 8.35 -18.03
N THR A 165 -7.34 8.59 -17.09
CA THR A 165 -7.53 8.21 -15.69
C THR A 165 -8.57 9.07 -14.96
N ASN A 166 -9.01 10.18 -15.53
CA ASN A 166 -9.95 11.09 -14.90
C ASN A 166 -11.32 10.42 -14.73
N GLN A 167 -11.77 10.22 -13.49
CA GLN A 167 -13.07 9.61 -13.16
C GLN A 167 -13.32 8.23 -13.83
N THR A 168 -12.26 7.49 -14.10
CA THR A 168 -12.34 6.16 -14.73
C THR A 168 -11.53 5.17 -13.91
N VAL A 169 -12.08 3.97 -13.72
CA VAL A 169 -11.39 2.87 -13.05
C VAL A 169 -10.25 2.39 -13.94
N TRP A 170 -8.99 2.48 -13.47
CA TRP A 170 -7.79 2.18 -14.25
C TRP A 170 -7.80 0.77 -14.85
N ASN A 171 -8.25 -0.24 -14.08
CA ASN A 171 -8.36 -1.63 -14.55
C ASN A 171 -9.24 -1.78 -15.81
N ARG A 172 -10.12 -0.82 -16.08
CA ARG A 172 -10.92 -0.80 -17.33
C ARG A 172 -10.10 -0.36 -18.53
N ILE A 173 -9.08 0.49 -18.32
CA ILE A 173 -8.26 1.08 -19.37
C ILE A 173 -7.08 0.18 -19.75
N VAL A 174 -6.42 -0.42 -18.75
CA VAL A 174 -5.19 -1.21 -18.91
C VAL A 174 -5.25 -2.25 -20.04
N PRO A 175 -6.30 -3.06 -20.21
CA PRO A 175 -6.38 -4.04 -21.28
C PRO A 175 -6.38 -3.43 -22.69
N TYR A 176 -6.75 -2.16 -22.81
CA TYR A 176 -6.90 -1.45 -24.09
C TYR A 176 -5.71 -0.52 -24.41
N LEU A 177 -4.71 -0.39 -23.53
CA LEU A 177 -3.55 0.48 -23.77
C LEU A 177 -2.88 0.24 -25.14
N PRO A 178 -2.63 -1.02 -25.59
CA PRO A 178 -2.06 -1.25 -26.91
C PRO A 178 -2.95 -0.78 -28.08
N ALA A 179 -4.27 -0.83 -27.91
CA ALA A 179 -5.22 -0.35 -28.91
C ALA A 179 -5.28 1.19 -28.91
N ILE A 180 -5.24 1.81 -27.74
CA ILE A 180 -5.16 3.27 -27.58
C ILE A 180 -3.87 3.79 -28.21
N ASP A 181 -2.71 3.17 -27.99
CA ASP A 181 -1.43 3.54 -28.62
C ASP A 181 -1.52 3.53 -30.15
N LYS A 182 -2.25 2.57 -30.73
CA LYS A 182 -2.48 2.51 -32.18
C LYS A 182 -3.36 3.65 -32.71
N VAL A 183 -4.41 4.01 -31.97
CA VAL A 183 -5.31 5.14 -32.31
C VAL A 183 -4.52 6.43 -32.39
N PHE A 184 -3.61 6.67 -31.47
CA PHE A 184 -2.78 7.88 -31.42
C PHE A 184 -1.50 7.80 -32.28
N ARG A 185 -1.28 6.72 -33.04
CA ARG A 185 -0.12 6.53 -33.96
C ARG A 185 1.22 6.94 -33.33
N ASN A 186 1.57 6.28 -32.21
CA ASN A 186 2.77 6.58 -31.43
C ASN A 186 2.85 8.04 -30.94
N TYR A 187 1.71 8.70 -30.83
CA TYR A 187 1.61 10.07 -30.28
C TYR A 187 2.41 11.11 -31.07
N ASP A 188 2.51 10.94 -32.40
CA ASP A 188 3.10 11.93 -33.29
C ASP A 188 2.37 13.27 -33.15
N PRO A 189 3.07 14.39 -32.84
CA PRO A 189 2.44 15.66 -32.55
C PRO A 189 1.61 16.19 -33.72
N GLN A 190 2.09 16.02 -34.98
CA GLN A 190 1.41 16.53 -36.15
C GLN A 190 0.16 15.71 -36.46
N TYR A 191 0.25 14.38 -36.27
CA TYR A 191 -0.91 13.52 -36.42
C TYR A 191 -1.99 13.86 -35.38
N VAL A 192 -1.62 13.97 -34.10
CA VAL A 192 -2.60 14.23 -33.04
C VAL A 192 -3.25 15.60 -33.18
N LYS A 193 -2.48 16.65 -33.58
CA LYS A 193 -3.03 17.99 -33.81
C LYS A 193 -3.94 18.06 -35.04
N GLY A 194 -3.64 17.28 -36.07
CA GLY A 194 -4.37 17.30 -37.36
C GLY A 194 -5.58 16.35 -37.37
N HIS A 195 -5.69 15.43 -36.42
CA HIS A 195 -6.79 14.47 -36.40
C HIS A 195 -8.05 15.05 -35.75
N ASP A 196 -9.21 14.59 -36.24
CA ASP A 196 -10.51 15.00 -35.66
C ASP A 196 -10.65 14.51 -34.22
N PRO A 197 -10.77 15.42 -33.24
CA PRO A 197 -10.89 15.03 -31.83
C PRO A 197 -12.16 14.23 -31.53
N GLU A 198 -13.22 14.35 -32.34
CA GLU A 198 -14.44 13.54 -32.13
C GLU A 198 -14.18 12.08 -32.49
N LYS A 199 -13.35 11.79 -33.50
CA LYS A 199 -12.95 10.41 -33.85
C LYS A 199 -12.12 9.78 -32.75
N PHE A 200 -11.18 10.51 -32.13
CA PHE A 200 -10.48 10.03 -30.95
C PHE A 200 -11.45 9.67 -29.82
N ALA A 201 -12.44 10.52 -29.57
CA ALA A 201 -13.43 10.25 -28.53
C ALA A 201 -14.28 9.01 -28.86
N GLU A 202 -14.70 8.84 -30.12
CA GLU A 202 -15.46 7.67 -30.59
C GLU A 202 -14.65 6.37 -30.42
N ASP A 203 -13.38 6.37 -30.79
CA ASP A 203 -12.48 5.24 -30.63
C ASP A 203 -12.34 4.86 -29.13
N ILE A 204 -12.13 5.85 -28.25
CA ILE A 204 -12.04 5.64 -26.80
C ILE A 204 -13.36 5.10 -26.23
N PHE A 205 -14.53 5.61 -26.68
CA PHE A 205 -15.82 5.10 -26.28
C PHE A 205 -16.08 3.66 -26.77
N SER A 206 -15.65 3.33 -28.00
CA SER A 206 -15.80 1.96 -28.55
C SER A 206 -15.06 0.92 -27.69
N MET A 207 -13.94 1.32 -27.09
CA MET A 207 -13.16 0.51 -26.14
C MET A 207 -13.71 0.55 -24.72
N LYS A 208 -14.83 1.24 -24.46
CA LYS A 208 -15.43 1.44 -23.13
C LYS A 208 -14.46 2.12 -22.09
N CYS A 209 -13.48 2.85 -22.60
CA CYS A 209 -12.49 3.58 -21.80
C CYS A 209 -12.86 5.06 -21.60
N GLY A 210 -13.97 5.52 -22.16
CA GLY A 210 -14.40 6.91 -22.10
C GLY A 210 -15.34 7.21 -20.91
N ASN A 211 -15.42 8.49 -20.58
CA ASN A 211 -16.36 9.07 -19.60
C ASN A 211 -16.95 10.39 -20.12
N MET A 212 -17.77 11.07 -19.32
CA MET A 212 -18.44 12.34 -19.70
C MET A 212 -17.44 13.44 -20.14
N SER A 213 -16.19 13.39 -19.70
CA SER A 213 -15.18 14.41 -20.01
C SER A 213 -14.40 14.11 -21.29
N THR A 214 -14.45 12.87 -21.81
CA THR A 214 -13.59 12.39 -22.91
C THR A 214 -13.62 13.29 -24.15
N ARG A 215 -14.81 13.70 -24.62
CA ARG A 215 -14.89 14.61 -25.78
C ARG A 215 -14.19 15.95 -25.55
N LYS A 216 -14.35 16.54 -24.36
CA LYS A 216 -13.67 17.78 -24.00
C LYS A 216 -12.15 17.58 -23.89
N GLN A 217 -11.72 16.46 -23.35
CA GLN A 217 -10.30 16.09 -23.23
C GLN A 217 -9.64 15.93 -24.60
N MET A 218 -10.30 15.24 -25.54
CA MET A 218 -9.77 15.07 -26.89
C MET A 218 -9.68 16.41 -27.66
N ARG A 219 -10.68 17.28 -27.51
CA ARG A 219 -10.65 18.64 -28.09
C ARG A 219 -9.51 19.50 -27.54
N ALA A 220 -9.11 19.28 -26.28
CA ALA A 220 -8.03 20.03 -25.64
C ALA A 220 -6.63 19.60 -26.12
N LEU A 221 -6.47 18.41 -26.72
CA LEU A 221 -5.16 17.86 -27.07
C LEU A 221 -4.35 18.77 -28.01
N LYS A 222 -4.97 19.33 -29.06
CA LYS A 222 -4.29 20.23 -29.97
C LYS A 222 -3.64 21.41 -29.25
N GLY A 223 -4.42 22.15 -28.46
CA GLY A 223 -3.92 23.29 -27.69
C GLY A 223 -2.87 22.91 -26.68
N ASN A 224 -3.03 21.76 -26.02
CA ASN A 224 -2.04 21.25 -25.08
C ASN A 224 -0.70 20.89 -25.76
N ILE A 225 -0.74 20.29 -26.95
CA ILE A 225 0.48 20.01 -27.73
C ILE A 225 1.15 21.31 -28.17
N GLU A 226 0.41 22.33 -28.58
CA GLU A 226 0.95 23.66 -28.91
C GLU A 226 1.63 24.31 -27.68
N VAL A 227 1.13 24.06 -26.47
CA VAL A 227 1.81 24.45 -25.20
C VAL A 227 3.13 23.70 -25.04
N LEU A 228 3.15 22.37 -25.24
CA LEU A 228 4.37 21.58 -25.17
C LEU A 228 5.41 21.99 -26.21
N GLU A 229 5.00 22.26 -27.44
CA GLU A 229 5.88 22.77 -28.52
C GLU A 229 6.48 24.14 -28.15
N ARG A 230 5.72 25.02 -27.49
CA ARG A 230 6.22 26.30 -27.00
C ARG A 230 7.26 26.11 -25.89
N ILE A 231 7.03 25.16 -24.96
CA ILE A 231 8.02 24.80 -23.95
C ILE A 231 9.30 24.28 -24.61
N GLU A 232 9.18 23.41 -25.61
CA GLU A 232 10.31 22.88 -26.35
C GLU A 232 11.12 24.00 -27.01
N ALA A 233 10.44 24.96 -27.68
CA ALA A 233 11.09 26.09 -28.30
C ALA A 233 11.82 27.01 -27.30
N GLU A 234 11.29 27.20 -26.10
CA GLU A 234 11.84 28.09 -25.09
C GLU A 234 12.92 27.43 -24.22
N HIS A 235 12.84 26.09 -23.99
CA HIS A 235 13.70 25.37 -23.05
C HIS A 235 14.51 24.23 -23.68
N GLY A 236 14.48 24.10 -25.04
CA GLY A 236 15.17 23.05 -25.78
C GLY A 236 14.46 21.72 -25.83
N SER A 237 13.74 21.32 -24.79
CA SER A 237 12.80 20.20 -24.78
C SER A 237 11.81 20.30 -23.62
N VAL A 238 10.65 19.63 -23.74
CA VAL A 238 9.70 19.51 -22.63
C VAL A 238 10.35 18.77 -21.46
N ASP A 239 11.14 17.75 -21.75
CA ASP A 239 11.83 16.95 -20.74
C ASP A 239 12.87 17.78 -19.97
N ALA A 240 13.62 18.65 -20.63
CA ALA A 240 14.55 19.57 -19.97
C ALA A 240 13.82 20.54 -19.03
N TYR A 241 12.69 21.07 -19.46
CA TYR A 241 11.88 21.96 -18.61
C TYR A 241 11.39 21.26 -17.35
N VAL A 242 10.76 20.07 -17.46
CA VAL A 242 10.18 19.38 -16.30
C VAL A 242 11.22 18.81 -15.34
N THR A 243 12.44 18.53 -15.84
CA THR A 243 13.55 18.06 -14.97
C THR A 243 14.38 19.19 -14.39
N GLY A 244 14.41 20.35 -15.03
CA GLY A 244 15.12 21.53 -14.58
C GLY A 244 14.32 22.48 -13.68
N THR A 245 13.02 22.20 -13.50
CA THR A 245 12.11 23.01 -12.69
C THR A 245 11.61 22.16 -11.48
N ASP A 246 11.39 22.81 -10.35
CA ASP A 246 10.76 22.14 -9.20
C ASP A 246 9.41 21.51 -9.60
N ALA A 247 9.19 20.24 -9.22
CA ALA A 247 8.03 19.48 -9.67
C ALA A 247 6.69 20.11 -9.23
N GLN A 248 6.61 20.72 -8.04
CA GLN A 248 5.40 21.40 -7.58
C GLN A 248 5.16 22.69 -8.37
N GLU A 249 6.21 23.38 -8.78
CA GLU A 249 6.08 24.56 -9.65
C GLU A 249 5.66 24.17 -11.07
N VAL A 250 6.16 23.06 -11.62
CA VAL A 250 5.65 22.49 -12.89
C VAL A 250 4.16 22.15 -12.77
N VAL A 251 3.77 21.46 -11.68
CA VAL A 251 2.36 21.13 -11.43
C VAL A 251 1.49 22.38 -11.39
N LYS A 252 1.91 23.40 -10.67
CA LYS A 252 1.21 24.68 -10.58
C LYS A 252 1.10 25.36 -11.94
N THR A 253 2.20 25.38 -12.71
CA THR A 253 2.25 26.01 -14.04
C THR A 253 1.36 25.29 -15.06
N PHE A 254 1.30 23.96 -15.03
CA PHE A 254 0.47 23.17 -15.93
C PHE A 254 -1.00 23.10 -15.53
N SER A 255 -1.31 23.28 -14.23
CA SER A 255 -2.69 23.12 -13.73
C SER A 255 -3.46 24.40 -13.49
N LYS A 256 -2.78 25.51 -13.14
CA LYS A 256 -3.44 26.77 -12.75
C LYS A 256 -3.93 27.57 -13.94
N ALA A 257 -5.19 27.98 -13.92
CA ALA A 257 -5.76 28.85 -14.92
C ALA A 257 -4.97 30.17 -15.03
N GLY A 258 -4.72 30.62 -16.26
CA GLY A 258 -3.97 31.85 -16.55
C GLY A 258 -2.44 31.73 -16.42
N SER A 259 -1.90 30.55 -16.10
CA SER A 259 -0.45 30.33 -16.12
C SER A 259 0.08 30.20 -17.54
N LYS A 260 1.37 30.49 -17.73
CA LYS A 260 2.03 30.52 -19.04
C LYS A 260 1.89 29.22 -19.84
N TYR A 261 1.97 28.08 -19.15
CA TYR A 261 1.94 26.75 -19.77
C TYR A 261 0.77 25.90 -19.28
N LYS A 262 -0.39 26.53 -19.03
CA LYS A 262 -1.60 25.81 -18.64
C LYS A 262 -1.98 24.75 -19.69
N LEU A 263 -2.10 23.50 -19.22
CA LEU A 263 -2.66 22.40 -20.01
C LEU A 263 -4.16 22.27 -19.73
N GLU A 264 -4.98 22.44 -20.76
CA GLU A 264 -6.44 22.36 -20.64
C GLU A 264 -6.90 20.96 -20.20
N MET A 265 -7.95 20.89 -19.39
CA MET A 265 -8.47 19.67 -18.77
C MET A 265 -7.51 18.95 -17.79
N MET A 266 -6.34 19.51 -17.52
CA MET A 266 -5.34 19.00 -16.61
C MET A 266 -5.40 19.78 -15.29
N GLY A 267 -6.05 19.20 -14.29
CA GLY A 267 -5.97 19.65 -12.90
C GLY A 267 -4.72 19.12 -12.20
N GLU A 268 -4.44 19.60 -10.99
CA GLU A 268 -3.23 19.28 -10.22
C GLU A 268 -2.98 17.77 -10.10
N ALA A 269 -4.01 16.98 -9.78
CA ALA A 269 -3.89 15.52 -9.67
C ALA A 269 -3.53 14.84 -11.01
N LEU A 270 -4.07 15.35 -12.14
CA LEU A 270 -3.76 14.80 -13.46
C LEU A 270 -2.38 15.22 -13.96
N VAL A 271 -1.92 16.41 -13.56
CA VAL A 271 -0.55 16.83 -13.86
C VAL A 271 0.46 15.98 -13.09
N TRP A 272 0.19 15.64 -11.83
CA TRP A 272 1.03 14.69 -11.09
C TRP A 272 1.05 13.30 -11.75
N GLU A 273 -0.10 12.80 -12.23
CA GLU A 273 -0.15 11.55 -12.98
C GLU A 273 0.72 11.63 -14.24
N TYR A 274 0.63 12.73 -14.99
CA TYR A 274 1.47 12.98 -16.15
C TYR A 274 2.97 12.98 -15.80
N LEU A 275 3.37 13.71 -14.75
CA LEU A 275 4.76 13.78 -14.32
C LEU A 275 5.31 12.40 -13.89
N ARG A 276 4.51 11.62 -13.18
CA ARG A 276 4.88 10.24 -12.80
C ARG A 276 5.06 9.34 -14.03
N ASN A 277 4.20 9.47 -15.02
CA ASN A 277 4.28 8.69 -16.26
C ASN A 277 5.54 9.00 -17.08
N ILE A 278 6.16 10.16 -16.89
CA ILE A 278 7.46 10.53 -17.46
C ILE A 278 8.61 10.47 -16.46
N GLY A 279 8.44 9.74 -15.37
CA GLY A 279 9.51 9.42 -14.43
C GLY A 279 9.91 10.53 -13.46
N ILE A 280 9.05 11.49 -13.16
CA ILE A 280 9.23 12.45 -12.08
C ILE A 280 8.61 11.84 -10.80
N ASP A 281 9.42 11.69 -9.75
CA ASP A 281 8.95 11.15 -8.48
C ASP A 281 8.04 12.13 -7.76
N GLY A 282 6.88 11.65 -7.31
CA GLY A 282 5.92 12.47 -6.61
C GLY A 282 4.63 11.75 -6.29
N VAL A 283 3.77 12.42 -5.53
CA VAL A 283 2.47 11.91 -5.08
C VAL A 283 1.33 12.58 -5.86
N LYS A 284 0.34 11.79 -6.27
CA LYS A 284 -0.92 12.27 -6.84
C LYS A 284 -1.93 12.51 -5.71
N PRO A 285 -2.23 13.76 -5.32
CA PRO A 285 -3.10 14.07 -4.19
C PRO A 285 -4.58 13.88 -4.55
N ASP A 286 -4.96 12.67 -4.94
CA ASP A 286 -6.34 12.31 -5.23
C ASP A 286 -7.17 12.05 -3.95
N THR A 287 -8.45 11.71 -4.12
CA THR A 287 -9.36 11.51 -2.99
C THR A 287 -8.95 10.35 -2.09
N HIS A 288 -8.32 9.29 -2.63
CA HIS A 288 -7.87 8.13 -1.84
C HIS A 288 -6.72 8.53 -0.92
N ILE A 289 -5.70 9.16 -1.45
CA ILE A 289 -4.52 9.62 -0.71
C ILE A 289 -4.92 10.67 0.34
N ARG A 290 -5.71 11.67 -0.06
CA ARG A 290 -6.18 12.73 0.84
C ARG A 290 -7.03 12.19 1.98
N ARG A 291 -7.85 11.18 1.73
CA ARG A 291 -8.67 10.52 2.75
C ARG A 291 -7.81 9.69 3.69
N PHE A 292 -6.88 8.90 3.18
CA PHE A 292 -5.97 8.09 4.00
C PHE A 292 -5.11 8.96 4.93
N LEU A 293 -4.60 10.07 4.42
CA LEU A 293 -3.77 11.02 5.16
C LEU A 293 -4.58 12.10 5.92
N SER A 294 -5.89 11.92 6.08
CA SER A 294 -6.75 12.82 6.85
C SER A 294 -6.57 12.64 8.35
N GLY A 295 -7.11 13.61 9.12
CA GLY A 295 -7.00 13.63 10.57
C GLY A 295 -7.82 12.56 11.31
N SER A 296 -8.83 11.97 10.65
CA SER A 296 -9.63 10.87 11.20
C SER A 296 -9.12 9.48 10.78
N ARG A 297 -7.95 9.39 10.13
CA ARG A 297 -7.35 8.12 9.69
C ARG A 297 -5.87 8.08 10.05
N MET A 298 -5.01 7.73 9.11
CA MET A 298 -3.57 7.56 9.37
C MET A 298 -2.80 8.88 9.38
N GLY A 299 -3.39 9.95 8.86
CA GLY A 299 -2.67 11.21 8.65
C GLY A 299 -2.61 12.13 9.86
N LYS A 300 -1.75 13.14 9.72
CA LYS A 300 -1.56 14.24 10.68
C LYS A 300 -2.31 15.52 10.25
N SER A 301 -3.23 15.44 9.27
CA SER A 301 -4.01 16.59 8.81
C SER A 301 -4.93 17.11 9.90
N LYS A 302 -5.14 18.43 9.94
CA LYS A 302 -6.16 19.06 10.79
C LYS A 302 -7.58 18.81 10.27
N ALA A 303 -7.73 18.53 8.98
CA ALA A 303 -9.01 18.24 8.36
C ALA A 303 -9.39 16.76 8.61
N PRO A 304 -10.58 16.48 9.17
CA PRO A 304 -10.98 15.11 9.50
C PRO A 304 -11.28 14.26 8.28
N ALA A 305 -11.83 14.82 7.21
CA ALA A 305 -12.33 14.04 6.07
C ALA A 305 -11.28 13.88 4.95
N LEU A 306 -10.66 14.97 4.53
CA LEU A 306 -9.69 15.00 3.43
C LEU A 306 -8.54 15.95 3.77
N ALA A 307 -7.32 15.48 3.78
CA ALA A 307 -6.14 16.32 3.88
C ALA A 307 -6.08 17.34 2.72
N SER A 308 -5.58 18.54 2.96
CA SER A 308 -5.26 19.47 1.89
C SER A 308 -4.12 18.94 1.02
N MET A 309 -4.01 19.41 -0.23
CA MET A 309 -2.92 18.99 -1.13
C MET A 309 -1.54 19.29 -0.51
N LYS A 310 -1.39 20.45 0.10
CA LYS A 310 -0.15 20.82 0.81
C LYS A 310 0.20 19.84 1.94
N GLU A 311 -0.79 19.43 2.75
CA GLU A 311 -0.57 18.46 3.81
C GLU A 311 -0.22 17.07 3.27
N VAL A 312 -0.77 16.69 2.11
CA VAL A 312 -0.40 15.44 1.42
C VAL A 312 1.08 15.47 1.04
N TYR A 313 1.55 16.52 0.38
CA TYR A 313 2.96 16.65 0.00
C TYR A 313 3.88 16.52 1.21
N GLN A 314 3.61 17.30 2.27
CA GLN A 314 4.39 17.27 3.50
C GLN A 314 4.40 15.89 4.18
N GLN A 315 3.26 15.23 4.25
CA GLN A 315 3.17 13.91 4.87
C GLN A 315 3.87 12.84 4.03
N VAL A 316 3.75 12.88 2.70
CA VAL A 316 4.41 11.91 1.83
C VAL A 316 5.92 12.13 1.79
N ASP A 317 6.40 13.37 1.89
CA ASP A 317 7.84 13.66 2.04
C ASP A 317 8.39 12.95 3.29
N VAL A 318 7.73 13.12 4.44
CA VAL A 318 8.10 12.45 5.70
C VAL A 318 8.04 10.92 5.56
N LEU A 319 6.97 10.39 4.98
CA LEU A 319 6.81 8.95 4.79
C LEU A 319 7.90 8.34 3.88
N SER A 320 8.27 9.07 2.83
CA SER A 320 9.37 8.70 1.94
C SER A 320 10.71 8.67 2.66
N GLU A 321 11.00 9.69 3.50
CA GLU A 321 12.21 9.76 4.32
C GLU A 321 12.26 8.65 5.38
N GLU A 322 11.16 8.40 6.10
CA GLU A 322 11.07 7.37 7.15
C GLU A 322 11.22 5.94 6.61
N THR A 323 10.80 5.70 5.37
CA THR A 323 10.75 4.35 4.79
C THR A 323 11.82 4.07 3.75
N GLY A 324 12.46 5.10 3.19
CA GLY A 324 13.35 4.99 2.03
C GLY A 324 12.63 4.67 0.71
N LEU A 325 11.29 4.67 0.69
CA LEU A 325 10.50 4.44 -0.51
C LEU A 325 10.43 5.73 -1.35
N LEU A 326 10.33 5.59 -2.67
CA LEU A 326 9.97 6.71 -3.55
C LEU A 326 8.58 7.26 -3.18
N LYS A 327 8.35 8.55 -3.39
CA LYS A 327 7.02 9.17 -3.17
C LYS A 327 5.93 8.48 -4.00
N ALA A 328 6.26 8.08 -5.22
CA ALA A 328 5.38 7.30 -6.08
C ALA A 328 5.09 5.89 -5.54
N GLU A 329 6.04 5.26 -4.82
CA GLU A 329 5.80 3.97 -4.15
C GLU A 329 4.88 4.14 -2.95
N VAL A 330 5.09 5.17 -2.12
CA VAL A 330 4.19 5.54 -1.02
C VAL A 330 2.77 5.77 -1.54
N ASP A 331 2.62 6.56 -2.61
CA ASP A 331 1.34 6.81 -3.28
C ASP A 331 0.68 5.51 -3.75
N ASN A 332 1.41 4.67 -4.49
CA ASN A 332 0.87 3.43 -5.04
C ASN A 332 0.42 2.44 -3.94
N LEU A 333 1.16 2.32 -2.85
CA LEU A 333 0.78 1.48 -1.71
C LEU A 333 -0.52 1.98 -1.06
N ILE A 334 -0.60 3.27 -0.75
CA ILE A 334 -1.79 3.87 -0.14
C ILE A 334 -2.97 3.79 -1.10
N TRP A 335 -2.78 4.14 -2.37
CA TRP A 335 -3.84 4.11 -3.37
C TRP A 335 -4.38 2.69 -3.56
N SER A 336 -3.50 1.71 -3.75
CA SER A 336 -3.89 0.30 -3.93
C SER A 336 -4.59 -0.28 -2.71
N PHE A 337 -4.24 0.19 -1.51
CA PHE A 337 -4.92 -0.20 -0.28
C PHE A 337 -6.35 0.35 -0.16
N CYS A 338 -6.61 1.48 -0.82
CA CYS A 338 -7.88 2.22 -0.74
C CYS A 338 -8.81 1.98 -1.94
N ALA A 339 -8.26 1.69 -3.12
CA ALA A 339 -9.02 1.75 -4.36
C ALA A 339 -9.91 0.53 -4.59
N GLU A 340 -11.08 0.77 -5.20
CA GLU A 340 -12.02 -0.26 -5.66
C GLU A 340 -11.38 -1.13 -6.76
N GLY A 341 -11.58 -2.43 -6.69
CA GLY A 341 -10.94 -3.41 -7.58
C GLY A 341 -9.49 -3.74 -7.22
N PHE A 342 -8.98 -3.22 -6.09
CA PHE A 342 -7.66 -3.47 -5.53
C PHE A 342 -7.78 -4.00 -4.09
N GLY A 343 -7.16 -3.35 -3.10
CA GLY A 343 -7.21 -3.78 -1.71
C GLY A 343 -8.54 -3.52 -1.00
N GLU A 344 -9.24 -2.47 -1.37
CA GLU A 344 -10.58 -2.07 -0.88
C GLU A 344 -10.72 -1.92 0.65
N ILE A 345 -9.61 -1.76 1.36
CA ILE A 345 -9.63 -1.69 2.83
C ILE A 345 -10.00 -0.29 3.33
N CYS A 346 -9.24 0.75 2.93
CA CYS A 346 -9.42 2.10 3.44
C CYS A 346 -10.24 2.98 2.48
N THR A 347 -11.39 2.49 2.04
CA THR A 347 -12.33 3.16 1.11
C THR A 347 -13.11 4.30 1.80
N ALA A 348 -14.13 4.86 1.15
CA ALA A 348 -15.07 5.80 1.78
C ALA A 348 -15.80 5.14 2.98
N SER A 349 -16.14 3.85 2.86
CA SER A 349 -16.68 2.99 3.93
C SER A 349 -15.64 1.92 4.25
N PRO A 350 -14.72 2.15 5.20
CA PRO A 350 -13.55 1.30 5.39
C PRO A 350 -13.88 -0.06 6.02
N CYS A 351 -13.19 -1.12 5.57
CA CYS A 351 -13.24 -2.46 6.14
C CYS A 351 -12.25 -2.60 7.31
N CYS A 352 -12.50 -1.90 8.43
CA CYS A 352 -11.57 -1.83 9.55
C CYS A 352 -11.31 -3.19 10.22
N GLU A 353 -12.23 -4.16 10.13
CA GLU A 353 -12.06 -5.49 10.69
C GLU A 353 -10.96 -6.31 9.98
N GLN A 354 -10.74 -6.04 8.70
CA GLN A 354 -9.71 -6.69 7.88
C GLN A 354 -8.43 -5.85 7.74
N CYS A 355 -8.39 -4.67 8.39
CA CYS A 355 -7.30 -3.72 8.22
C CYS A 355 -6.04 -4.14 9.00
N PRO A 356 -4.91 -4.41 8.31
CA PRO A 356 -3.68 -4.86 8.96
C PRO A 356 -3.02 -3.77 9.84
N ILE A 357 -3.47 -2.53 9.72
CA ILE A 357 -2.94 -1.37 10.46
C ILE A 357 -3.98 -0.71 11.35
N ARG A 358 -5.08 -1.43 11.69
CA ARG A 358 -6.19 -0.90 12.49
C ARG A 358 -5.74 -0.27 13.83
N GLY A 359 -4.79 -0.92 14.52
CA GLY A 359 -4.29 -0.46 15.82
C GLY A 359 -3.52 0.87 15.78
N ARG A 360 -3.15 1.35 14.58
CA ARG A 360 -2.44 2.63 14.37
C ARG A 360 -3.35 3.73 13.83
N CYS A 361 -4.57 3.40 13.43
CA CYS A 361 -5.55 4.34 12.91
C CYS A 361 -6.24 5.10 14.07
N LYS A 362 -6.58 6.37 13.84
CA LYS A 362 -7.28 7.22 14.83
C LYS A 362 -8.76 6.91 14.91
#